data_6657c97b93476d1bc4cdb8defc997116
#
_entry.id   6657c97b93476d1bc4cdb8defc997116
#
_cell.length_a   1.000
_cell.length_b   1.000
_cell.length_c   1.000
_cell.angle_alpha   90.00
_cell.angle_beta   90.00
_cell.angle_gamma   90.00
#
_symmetry.space_group_name_H-M   'P 1'
#
loop_
_entity.id
_entity.type
_entity.pdbx_description
1 polymer ?
#
loop_
_entity_poly.entity_id
_entity_poly.type
_entity_poly.pdbx_seq_one_letter_code
_entity_poly.pdbx_strand_id
1 'polypeptide(L)'
;MKTFRNILIGISLLLGLSFQVGAGNYDDDVEIDVVSDNRGELHQYPAKSGNKKRRAYIAVRDGERYSIRVRNRTDRRIGVVIAVDGRNIISGKKSHLKPREAKYVLGPWETAEYEGWRTSRNRVNRFYFTDMDDSYADAWGDHSAMGVIAVAVYREKKPKRQGYSIQKRRKSSEEAARDSAGTGFGESEWSPSRKVKFKARKKPMFKKFIKYEWRRTLCRKGIIPRCRYYDDEPDNRFWPDDDWDDGYAPPPWRLRHHH
;
A
#
# COMPACT_ATOMS: atom_id res chain seq x y z
N MET A 1 24.81 -82.28 18.93
CA MET A 1 23.81 -81.51 18.20
C MET A 1 23.51 -80.29 19.06
N LYS A 2 23.99 -79.11 18.66
CA LYS A 2 23.76 -77.83 19.36
C LYS A 2 23.13 -76.83 18.38
N THR A 3 21.89 -76.53 18.61
CA THR A 3 21.09 -75.59 17.80
C THR A 3 21.41 -74.17 18.20
N PHE A 4 21.97 -73.37 17.28
CA PHE A 4 22.15 -71.92 17.44
C PHE A 4 20.81 -71.19 17.10
N ARG A 5 20.30 -70.41 18.03
CA ARG A 5 19.14 -69.54 17.87
C ARG A 5 19.63 -68.13 17.56
N ASN A 6 19.44 -67.69 16.34
CA ASN A 6 19.72 -66.33 15.91
C ASN A 6 18.64 -65.36 16.46
N ILE A 7 19.06 -64.42 17.27
CA ILE A 7 18.22 -63.29 17.73
C ILE A 7 18.45 -62.12 16.77
N LEU A 8 17.43 -61.80 15.98
CA LEU A 8 17.40 -60.60 15.18
C LEU A 8 16.98 -59.41 16.08
N ILE A 9 17.90 -58.49 16.29
CA ILE A 9 17.66 -57.20 16.97
C ILE A 9 17.21 -56.23 15.91
N GLY A 10 15.89 -55.93 15.89
CA GLY A 10 15.33 -54.89 15.05
C GLY A 10 15.64 -53.52 15.61
N ILE A 11 16.50 -52.77 14.90
CA ILE A 11 16.74 -51.35 15.21
C ILE A 11 15.61 -50.52 14.57
N SER A 12 14.67 -50.07 15.40
CA SER A 12 13.61 -49.15 15.03
C SER A 12 14.17 -47.75 14.92
N LEU A 13 14.36 -47.27 13.69
CA LEU A 13 14.81 -45.92 13.39
C LEU A 13 13.65 -44.95 13.55
N LEU A 14 13.51 -44.31 14.70
CA LEU A 14 12.57 -43.21 14.94
C LEU A 14 13.04 -41.97 14.19
N LEU A 15 12.50 -41.72 13.00
CA LEU A 15 12.59 -40.43 12.30
C LEU A 15 11.82 -39.38 13.11
N GLY A 16 12.54 -38.62 13.93
CA GLY A 16 12.01 -37.42 14.57
C GLY A 16 11.74 -36.34 13.51
N LEU A 17 10.49 -36.13 13.15
CA LEU A 17 10.07 -34.92 12.40
C LEU A 17 10.24 -33.72 13.35
N SER A 18 11.36 -33.02 13.20
CA SER A 18 11.55 -31.70 13.80
C SER A 18 10.60 -30.71 13.10
N PHE A 19 9.47 -30.43 13.71
CA PHE A 19 8.67 -29.25 13.34
C PHE A 19 9.50 -28.01 13.68
N GLN A 20 10.15 -27.44 12.68
CA GLN A 20 10.68 -26.09 12.79
C GLN A 20 9.48 -25.14 12.85
N VAL A 21 9.17 -24.67 14.06
CA VAL A 21 8.32 -23.52 14.27
C VAL A 21 9.10 -22.32 13.73
N GLY A 22 8.88 -22.02 12.45
CA GLY A 22 9.41 -20.82 11.83
C GLY A 22 8.95 -19.62 12.66
N ALA A 23 9.90 -18.81 13.13
CA ALA A 23 9.61 -17.51 13.70
C ALA A 23 8.85 -16.71 12.63
N GLY A 24 7.51 -16.65 12.76
CA GLY A 24 6.62 -15.98 11.81
C GLY A 24 7.11 -14.56 11.61
N ASN A 25 7.50 -14.23 10.40
CA ASN A 25 7.81 -12.88 10.02
C ASN A 25 6.55 -12.04 10.27
N TYR A 26 6.68 -10.90 10.94
CA TYR A 26 5.58 -9.93 11.16
C TYR A 26 4.97 -9.42 9.83
N ASP A 27 5.49 -9.86 8.69
CA ASP A 27 4.97 -9.60 7.36
C ASP A 27 3.64 -10.31 7.10
N ASP A 28 3.42 -11.45 7.75
CA ASP A 28 2.22 -12.26 7.54
C ASP A 28 1.05 -11.83 8.42
N ASP A 29 1.30 -11.04 9.48
CA ASP A 29 0.27 -10.64 10.45
C ASP A 29 -0.75 -9.63 9.88
N VAL A 30 -0.33 -8.70 9.03
CA VAL A 30 -1.21 -7.68 8.41
C VAL A 30 -0.69 -7.34 7.02
N GLU A 31 -1.53 -7.58 6.03
CA GLU A 31 -1.25 -7.21 4.63
C GLU A 31 -1.86 -5.85 4.29
N ILE A 32 -1.17 -5.13 3.42
CA ILE A 32 -1.62 -3.83 2.93
C ILE A 32 -1.32 -3.78 1.43
N ASP A 33 -2.38 -3.69 0.64
CA ASP A 33 -2.32 -3.69 -0.81
C ASP A 33 -3.02 -2.46 -1.36
N VAL A 34 -2.61 -2.05 -2.54
CA VAL A 34 -3.30 -1.05 -3.35
C VAL A 34 -3.99 -1.78 -4.49
N VAL A 35 -5.28 -1.59 -4.61
CA VAL A 35 -6.13 -2.30 -5.58
C VAL A 35 -6.69 -1.28 -6.54
N SER A 36 -6.37 -1.43 -7.80
CA SER A 36 -6.95 -0.65 -8.89
C SER A 36 -8.31 -1.23 -9.28
N ASP A 37 -9.28 -0.37 -9.58
CA ASP A 37 -10.60 -0.80 -10.05
C ASP A 37 -10.51 -1.60 -11.37
N ASN A 38 -9.55 -1.26 -12.22
CA ASN A 38 -9.41 -1.85 -13.56
C ASN A 38 -8.39 -2.98 -13.64
N ARG A 39 -7.34 -2.97 -12.80
CA ARG A 39 -6.21 -3.91 -12.88
C ARG A 39 -6.10 -4.86 -11.68
N GLY A 40 -6.98 -4.72 -10.68
CA GLY A 40 -6.89 -5.47 -9.44
C GLY A 40 -5.69 -5.03 -8.58
N GLU A 41 -5.10 -5.95 -7.84
CA GLU A 41 -3.99 -5.67 -6.92
C GLU A 41 -2.73 -5.23 -7.67
N LEU A 42 -2.23 -4.03 -7.35
CA LEU A 42 -1.05 -3.46 -7.99
C LEU A 42 0.23 -4.10 -7.45
N HIS A 43 1.08 -4.54 -8.37
CA HIS A 43 2.35 -5.17 -8.02
C HIS A 43 3.25 -4.22 -7.20
N GLN A 44 3.72 -4.68 -6.05
CA GLN A 44 4.60 -3.92 -5.18
C GLN A 44 6.06 -4.30 -5.42
N TYR A 45 6.86 -3.35 -5.90
CA TYR A 45 8.31 -3.50 -6.08
C TYR A 45 9.01 -3.14 -4.76
N PRO A 46 9.66 -4.10 -4.07
CA PRO A 46 10.31 -3.84 -2.79
C PRO A 46 11.40 -2.79 -2.89
N ALA A 47 11.45 -1.88 -1.93
CA ALA A 47 12.54 -0.91 -1.78
C ALA A 47 13.35 -1.20 -0.51
N LYS A 48 14.62 -0.78 -0.49
CA LYS A 48 15.49 -0.93 0.69
C LYS A 48 14.82 -0.33 1.93
N SER A 49 14.69 -1.12 2.98
CA SER A 49 14.00 -0.71 4.20
C SER A 49 14.60 -1.37 5.45
N GLY A 50 14.42 -0.75 6.62
CA GLY A 50 14.86 -1.35 7.90
C GLY A 50 13.74 -2.12 8.59
N ASN A 51 14.07 -2.94 9.59
CA ASN A 51 13.20 -3.95 10.24
C ASN A 51 11.78 -3.53 10.66
N LYS A 52 11.47 -2.24 10.80
CA LYS A 52 10.14 -1.74 11.20
C LYS A 52 9.50 -0.79 10.21
N LYS A 53 10.19 -0.52 9.11
CA LYS A 53 9.69 0.33 8.02
C LYS A 53 9.75 -0.49 6.75
N ARG A 54 8.61 -0.78 6.18
CA ARG A 54 8.50 -1.51 4.91
C ARG A 54 8.24 -0.50 3.82
N ARG A 55 8.97 -0.60 2.74
CA ARG A 55 8.85 0.31 1.60
C ARG A 55 8.69 -0.47 0.32
N ALA A 56 7.81 0.00 -0.53
CA ALA A 56 7.61 -0.52 -1.87
C ALA A 56 7.28 0.61 -2.83
N TYR A 57 7.44 0.35 -4.12
CA TYR A 57 6.93 1.17 -5.19
C TYR A 57 5.78 0.46 -5.88
N ILE A 58 4.84 1.22 -6.45
CA ILE A 58 3.82 0.74 -7.37
C ILE A 58 3.79 1.61 -8.61
N ALA A 59 3.54 0.99 -9.77
CA ALA A 59 3.32 1.70 -11.02
C ALA A 59 1.84 2.03 -11.19
N VAL A 60 1.54 3.30 -11.42
CA VAL A 60 0.17 3.81 -11.52
C VAL A 60 -0.07 4.48 -12.87
N ARG A 61 -1.33 4.69 -13.21
CA ARG A 61 -1.80 5.38 -14.41
C ARG A 61 -2.63 6.58 -14.01
N ASP A 62 -2.60 7.62 -14.81
CA ASP A 62 -3.43 8.81 -14.61
C ASP A 62 -4.92 8.48 -14.71
N GLY A 63 -5.74 9.14 -13.90
CA GLY A 63 -7.17 8.91 -13.80
C GLY A 63 -7.60 7.56 -13.21
N GLU A 64 -6.66 6.67 -12.91
CA GLU A 64 -6.96 5.33 -12.40
C GLU A 64 -7.47 5.38 -10.96
N ARG A 65 -8.72 4.89 -10.74
CA ARG A 65 -9.30 4.77 -9.41
C ARG A 65 -8.71 3.60 -8.66
N TYR A 66 -8.59 3.76 -7.34
CA TYR A 66 -8.03 2.72 -6.49
C TYR A 66 -8.62 2.69 -5.09
N SER A 67 -8.39 1.59 -4.39
CA SER A 67 -8.65 1.41 -2.97
C SER A 67 -7.39 0.93 -2.24
N ILE A 68 -7.39 1.09 -0.92
CA ILE A 68 -6.35 0.56 -0.02
C ILE A 68 -6.98 -0.60 0.75
N ARG A 69 -6.56 -1.82 0.45
CA ARG A 69 -6.99 -3.04 1.12
C ARG A 69 -6.09 -3.33 2.30
N VAL A 70 -6.69 -3.58 3.47
CA VAL A 70 -5.98 -4.02 4.66
C VAL A 70 -6.58 -5.34 5.14
N ARG A 71 -5.75 -6.36 5.27
CA ARG A 71 -6.13 -7.68 5.81
C ARG A 71 -5.45 -7.89 7.16
N ASN A 72 -6.26 -8.00 8.21
CA ASN A 72 -5.79 -8.36 9.55
C ASN A 72 -5.77 -9.89 9.67
N ARG A 73 -4.59 -10.50 9.61
CA ARG A 73 -4.41 -11.96 9.77
C ARG A 73 -4.11 -12.36 11.22
N THR A 74 -4.42 -11.49 12.18
CA THR A 74 -4.21 -11.77 13.60
C THR A 74 -5.53 -12.08 14.32
N ASP A 75 -5.42 -12.75 15.45
CA ASP A 75 -6.52 -13.05 16.39
C ASP A 75 -6.99 -11.83 17.20
N ARG A 76 -6.52 -10.61 16.87
CA ARG A 76 -6.71 -9.40 17.69
C ARG A 76 -7.16 -8.22 16.86
N ARG A 77 -7.86 -7.31 17.53
CA ARG A 77 -8.19 -6.01 16.93
C ARG A 77 -6.91 -5.19 16.69
N ILE A 78 -6.86 -4.57 15.54
CA ILE A 78 -5.81 -3.62 15.17
C ILE A 78 -6.43 -2.26 14.82
N GLY A 79 -5.66 -1.20 15.01
CA GLY A 79 -5.99 0.15 14.53
C GLY A 79 -5.03 0.56 13.44
N VAL A 80 -5.55 1.08 12.34
CA VAL A 80 -4.76 1.41 11.15
C VAL A 80 -4.90 2.89 10.86
N VAL A 81 -3.81 3.65 11.01
CA VAL A 81 -3.71 5.04 10.55
C VAL A 81 -3.24 5.01 9.12
N ILE A 82 -4.04 5.53 8.20
CA ILE A 82 -3.73 5.61 6.77
C ILE A 82 -3.61 7.08 6.39
N ALA A 83 -2.56 7.40 5.68
CA ALA A 83 -2.35 8.71 5.09
C ALA A 83 -1.98 8.55 3.61
N VAL A 84 -2.54 9.40 2.78
CA VAL A 84 -2.22 9.54 1.35
C VAL A 84 -1.70 10.95 1.17
N ASP A 85 -0.59 11.11 0.46
CA ASP A 85 0.07 12.40 0.23
C ASP A 85 0.26 13.22 1.53
N GLY A 86 0.62 12.51 2.60
CA GLY A 86 0.83 13.12 3.91
C GLY A 86 -0.43 13.44 4.70
N ARG A 87 -1.64 13.22 4.16
CA ARG A 87 -2.91 13.54 4.81
C ARG A 87 -3.66 12.28 5.25
N ASN A 88 -4.18 12.32 6.48
CA ASN A 88 -4.99 11.24 7.04
C ASN A 88 -6.32 11.13 6.29
N ILE A 89 -6.63 9.98 5.75
CA ILE A 89 -7.81 9.75 4.88
C ILE A 89 -9.17 9.88 5.59
N ILE A 90 -9.19 9.93 6.93
CA ILE A 90 -10.41 10.12 7.71
C ILE A 90 -10.62 11.58 8.08
N SER A 91 -9.55 12.28 8.47
CA SER A 91 -9.67 13.64 9.00
C SER A 91 -9.24 14.73 8.01
N GLY A 92 -8.62 14.39 6.88
CA GLY A 92 -8.02 15.32 5.93
C GLY A 92 -6.81 16.09 6.48
N LYS A 93 -6.44 15.91 7.75
CA LYS A 93 -5.35 16.65 8.41
C LYS A 93 -4.00 16.05 8.09
N LYS A 94 -2.94 16.86 8.12
CA LYS A 94 -1.54 16.42 8.03
C LYS A 94 -1.28 15.28 9.02
N SER A 95 -0.78 14.16 8.52
CA SER A 95 -0.54 12.95 9.29
C SER A 95 0.93 12.83 9.67
N HIS A 96 1.17 12.38 10.87
CA HIS A 96 2.49 11.93 11.35
C HIS A 96 2.48 10.45 11.71
N LEU A 97 1.40 9.77 11.32
CA LEU A 97 1.15 8.36 11.64
C LEU A 97 1.24 8.09 13.15
N LYS A 98 0.64 8.96 13.97
CA LYS A 98 0.67 8.85 15.44
C LYS A 98 -0.51 8.01 15.97
N PRO A 99 -0.36 7.34 17.13
CA PRO A 99 -1.41 6.48 17.70
C PRO A 99 -2.68 7.24 18.10
N ARG A 100 -2.66 8.57 18.18
CA ARG A 100 -3.82 9.41 18.54
C ARG A 100 -4.60 9.92 17.34
N GLU A 101 -4.08 9.77 16.12
CA GLU A 101 -4.78 10.19 14.92
C GLU A 101 -6.03 9.34 14.66
N ALA A 102 -6.94 9.88 13.84
CA ALA A 102 -8.07 9.14 13.32
C ALA A 102 -7.58 7.88 12.62
N LYS A 103 -8.25 6.76 12.88
CA LYS A 103 -7.84 5.45 12.38
C LYS A 103 -9.05 4.54 12.18
N TYR A 104 -8.93 3.63 11.25
CA TYR A 104 -9.83 2.51 11.13
C TYR A 104 -9.45 1.40 12.11
N VAL A 105 -10.45 0.64 12.53
CA VAL A 105 -10.27 -0.49 13.47
C VAL A 105 -10.80 -1.72 12.80
N LEU A 106 -9.93 -2.71 12.60
CA LEU A 106 -10.28 -4.03 12.08
C LEU A 106 -10.34 -5.04 13.23
N GLY A 107 -11.37 -5.88 13.20
CA GLY A 107 -11.47 -7.06 14.07
C GLY A 107 -10.41 -8.12 13.74
N PRO A 108 -10.39 -9.21 14.52
CA PRO A 108 -9.60 -10.40 14.16
C PRO A 108 -10.03 -10.92 12.79
N TRP A 109 -9.05 -11.28 11.96
CA TRP A 109 -9.24 -11.92 10.63
C TRP A 109 -10.09 -11.11 9.64
N GLU A 110 -10.29 -9.82 9.92
CA GLU A 110 -11.08 -8.92 9.10
C GLU A 110 -10.25 -8.35 7.94
N THR A 111 -10.90 -8.28 6.77
CA THR A 111 -10.40 -7.56 5.60
C THR A 111 -11.30 -6.36 5.35
N ALA A 112 -10.71 -5.21 5.08
CA ALA A 112 -11.44 -3.98 4.73
C ALA A 112 -10.74 -3.26 3.57
N GLU A 113 -11.54 -2.60 2.73
CA GLU A 113 -11.08 -1.72 1.67
C GLU A 113 -11.47 -0.28 1.97
N TYR A 114 -10.56 0.63 1.68
CA TYR A 114 -10.71 2.07 1.88
C TYR A 114 -10.57 2.76 0.53
N GLU A 115 -11.69 3.20 0.00
CA GLU A 115 -11.85 3.63 -1.39
C GLU A 115 -11.65 5.14 -1.60
N GLY A 116 -11.54 5.90 -0.51
CA GLY A 116 -11.50 7.36 -0.67
C GLY A 116 -11.29 8.14 0.63
N TRP A 117 -11.29 9.45 0.45
CA TRP A 117 -11.28 10.44 1.52
C TRP A 117 -12.61 10.44 2.26
N ARG A 118 -12.59 10.23 3.55
CA ARG A 118 -13.84 10.23 4.34
C ARG A 118 -14.38 11.63 4.57
N THR A 119 -15.51 11.91 3.97
CA THR A 119 -16.18 13.23 4.06
C THR A 119 -17.31 13.24 5.09
N SER A 120 -17.89 12.07 5.39
CA SER A 120 -18.90 11.94 6.45
C SER A 120 -18.90 10.52 7.04
N ARG A 121 -19.86 10.25 7.94
CA ARG A 121 -20.00 8.89 8.49
C ARG A 121 -20.28 7.84 7.42
N ASN A 122 -20.99 8.21 6.37
CA ASN A 122 -21.51 7.28 5.38
C ASN A 122 -21.01 7.58 3.96
N ARG A 123 -20.08 8.52 3.79
CA ARG A 123 -19.58 8.90 2.47
C ARG A 123 -18.07 9.05 2.45
N VAL A 124 -17.52 8.66 1.31
CA VAL A 124 -16.13 8.92 0.92
C VAL A 124 -16.12 9.57 -0.45
N ASN A 125 -15.05 10.31 -0.75
CA ASN A 125 -14.74 10.73 -2.12
C ASN A 125 -13.60 9.86 -2.65
N ARG A 126 -13.83 9.25 -3.82
CA ARG A 126 -12.95 8.22 -4.41
C ARG A 126 -11.52 8.71 -4.55
N PHE A 127 -10.57 7.80 -4.32
CA PHE A 127 -9.20 8.00 -4.72
C PHE A 127 -9.03 7.75 -6.22
N TYR A 128 -8.26 8.60 -6.87
CA TYR A 128 -7.71 8.34 -8.19
C TYR A 128 -6.30 8.94 -8.29
N PHE A 129 -5.43 8.34 -9.08
CA PHE A 129 -4.11 8.88 -9.33
C PHE A 129 -4.21 10.03 -10.32
N THR A 130 -3.44 11.09 -10.07
CA THR A 130 -3.41 12.28 -10.91
C THR A 130 -2.05 12.95 -10.80
N ASP A 131 -1.81 13.99 -11.57
CA ASP A 131 -0.66 14.84 -11.40
C ASP A 131 -0.69 15.57 -10.05
N MET A 132 0.48 16.01 -9.60
CA MET A 132 0.63 16.64 -8.29
C MET A 132 -0.25 17.86 -8.12
N ASP A 133 -0.34 18.71 -9.15
CA ASP A 133 -1.05 20.00 -9.12
C ASP A 133 -2.58 19.82 -8.99
N ASP A 134 -3.12 18.65 -9.40
CA ASP A 134 -4.53 18.29 -9.26
C ASP A 134 -4.82 17.42 -8.02
N SER A 135 -3.83 17.22 -7.16
CA SER A 135 -3.98 16.38 -5.98
C SER A 135 -4.72 17.06 -4.84
N TYR A 136 -5.40 16.28 -3.99
CA TYR A 136 -6.03 16.79 -2.77
C TYR A 136 -5.02 17.47 -1.82
N ALA A 137 -3.78 17.00 -1.78
CA ALA A 137 -2.75 17.57 -0.91
C ALA A 137 -2.26 18.92 -1.41
N ASP A 138 -2.20 19.12 -2.72
CA ASP A 138 -1.83 20.40 -3.33
C ASP A 138 -2.80 21.51 -2.94
N ALA A 139 -4.09 21.26 -2.94
CA ALA A 139 -5.12 22.20 -2.48
C ALA A 139 -4.85 22.80 -1.07
N TRP A 140 -3.95 22.17 -0.31
CA TRP A 140 -3.51 22.63 1.01
C TRP A 140 -2.05 23.09 1.03
N GLY A 141 -1.38 23.17 -0.11
CA GLY A 141 0.03 23.54 -0.23
C GLY A 141 1.00 22.58 0.48
N ASP A 142 0.63 21.30 0.66
CA ASP A 142 1.45 20.33 1.39
C ASP A 142 2.03 19.26 0.45
N HIS A 143 3.22 19.54 -0.06
CA HIS A 143 3.95 18.62 -0.95
C HIS A 143 4.93 17.70 -0.21
N SER A 144 4.96 17.75 1.13
CA SER A 144 5.99 17.09 1.94
C SER A 144 5.99 15.55 1.91
N ALA A 145 4.91 14.94 1.44
CA ALA A 145 4.77 13.48 1.34
C ALA A 145 4.01 13.04 0.09
N MET A 146 4.13 13.82 -0.98
CA MET A 146 3.45 13.59 -2.25
C MET A 146 3.86 12.24 -2.87
N GLY A 147 2.90 11.55 -3.51
CA GLY A 147 3.12 10.25 -4.13
C GLY A 147 3.32 9.10 -3.14
N VAL A 148 2.86 9.23 -1.88
CA VAL A 148 3.08 8.20 -0.86
C VAL A 148 1.79 7.84 -0.13
N ILE A 149 1.44 6.56 -0.18
CA ILE A 149 0.49 5.93 0.74
C ILE A 149 1.28 5.45 1.96
N ALA A 150 0.98 6.00 3.13
CA ALA A 150 1.66 5.70 4.38
C ALA A 150 0.69 5.07 5.38
N VAL A 151 1.05 3.91 5.92
CA VAL A 151 0.21 3.16 6.85
C VAL A 151 0.96 2.82 8.12
N ALA A 152 0.35 3.07 9.28
CA ALA A 152 0.86 2.62 10.57
C ALA A 152 -0.17 1.73 11.27
N VAL A 153 0.27 0.52 11.62
CA VAL A 153 -0.57 -0.49 12.27
C VAL A 153 -0.30 -0.51 13.77
N TYR A 154 -1.34 -0.45 14.57
CA TYR A 154 -1.29 -0.40 16.02
C TYR A 154 -2.08 -1.55 16.65
N ARG A 155 -1.47 -2.22 17.63
CA ARG A 155 -2.20 -3.13 18.54
C ARG A 155 -3.04 -2.34 19.51
N GLU A 156 -4.17 -2.90 19.91
CA GLU A 156 -4.98 -2.39 21.00
C GLU A 156 -4.23 -2.57 22.34
N LYS A 157 -4.33 -1.58 23.21
CA LYS A 157 -3.86 -1.73 24.59
C LYS A 157 -4.79 -2.68 25.32
N LYS A 158 -4.25 -3.72 25.95
CA LYS A 158 -5.01 -4.45 26.97
C LYS A 158 -5.43 -3.46 28.06
N PRO A 159 -6.67 -3.52 28.56
CA PRO A 159 -7.08 -2.66 29.68
C PRO A 159 -6.12 -2.88 30.85
N LYS A 160 -5.42 -1.82 31.25
CA LYS A 160 -4.64 -1.82 32.49
C LYS A 160 -5.57 -1.42 33.64
N ARG A 161 -5.47 -2.09 34.78
CA ARG A 161 -5.82 -1.49 36.06
C ARG A 161 -5.09 -0.16 36.21
N GLN A 162 -5.79 0.86 36.68
CA GLN A 162 -5.43 2.28 36.54
C GLN A 162 -4.08 2.71 37.13
N GLY A 163 -3.43 3.65 36.45
CA GLY A 163 -2.31 4.49 36.89
C GLY A 163 -2.06 5.60 35.90
N TYR A 164 -2.06 6.84 36.36
CA TYR A 164 -1.95 8.09 35.57
C TYR A 164 -0.50 8.49 35.25
N SER A 165 -0.24 9.11 34.10
CA SER A 165 0.92 10.01 33.89
C SER A 165 0.86 10.86 32.61
N ILE A 166 1.52 12.04 32.64
CA ILE A 166 1.46 13.23 31.79
C ILE A 166 2.53 13.22 30.67
N GLN A 167 2.29 13.95 29.57
CA GLN A 167 3.13 13.95 28.36
C GLN A 167 3.67 15.32 27.95
N LYS A 168 4.88 15.32 27.33
CA LYS A 168 5.54 16.45 26.64
C LYS A 168 5.63 16.24 25.12
N ARG A 169 5.53 17.33 24.33
CA ARG A 169 5.52 17.42 22.85
C ARG A 169 6.88 17.82 22.28
N ARG A 170 7.19 17.36 21.07
CA ARG A 170 8.25 17.93 20.20
C ARG A 170 7.82 17.93 18.73
N LYS A 171 8.25 18.97 17.99
CA LYS A 171 8.00 19.24 16.56
C LYS A 171 9.22 18.90 15.71
N SER A 172 9.05 18.64 14.42
CA SER A 172 10.10 18.74 13.41
C SER A 172 9.55 18.92 11.99
N SER A 173 10.32 19.53 11.14
CA SER A 173 10.08 20.23 9.90
C SER A 173 10.37 19.41 8.61
N GLU A 174 10.05 20.00 7.49
CA GLU A 174 9.82 19.49 6.12
C GLU A 174 10.97 19.78 5.16
N GLU A 175 10.98 19.04 4.03
CA GLU A 175 11.30 19.65 2.72
C GLU A 175 10.92 18.73 1.53
N ALA A 176 10.74 19.33 0.35
CA ALA A 176 9.91 18.89 -0.76
C ALA A 176 10.67 18.31 -1.95
N ALA A 177 9.97 17.55 -2.80
CA ALA A 177 10.42 17.17 -4.13
C ALA A 177 9.27 17.36 -5.14
N ARG A 178 9.55 18.02 -6.24
CA ARG A 178 8.67 18.25 -7.38
C ARG A 178 8.91 17.14 -8.41
N ASP A 179 7.88 16.62 -9.00
CA ASP A 179 7.81 15.55 -10.02
C ASP A 179 7.32 14.19 -9.47
N SER A 180 6.18 14.23 -8.80
CA SER A 180 5.54 13.04 -8.22
C SER A 180 4.07 13.01 -8.56
N ALA A 181 3.55 11.80 -8.82
CA ALA A 181 2.11 11.57 -8.86
C ALA A 181 1.44 11.93 -7.53
N GLY A 182 0.23 12.42 -7.57
CA GLY A 182 -0.62 12.76 -6.45
C GLY A 182 -1.91 11.94 -6.42
N THR A 183 -2.74 12.12 -5.40
CA THR A 183 -4.07 11.50 -5.31
C THR A 183 -5.14 12.56 -5.31
N GLY A 184 -6.06 12.47 -6.27
CA GLY A 184 -7.19 13.38 -6.44
C GLY A 184 -8.32 13.15 -5.44
N PHE A 185 -9.36 13.98 -5.55
CA PHE A 185 -10.57 13.95 -4.74
C PHE A 185 -11.76 13.73 -5.68
N GLY A 186 -12.12 12.46 -5.88
CA GLY A 186 -13.10 12.02 -6.85
C GLY A 186 -14.56 12.15 -6.41
N GLU A 187 -15.43 11.43 -7.08
CA GLU A 187 -16.87 11.39 -6.82
C GLU A 187 -17.20 10.86 -5.44
N SER A 188 -18.38 11.23 -4.94
CA SER A 188 -18.86 10.82 -3.61
C SER A 188 -19.54 9.46 -3.66
N GLU A 189 -19.06 8.51 -2.86
CA GLU A 189 -19.61 7.17 -2.73
C GLU A 189 -20.16 6.86 -1.34
N TRP A 190 -21.08 5.88 -1.29
CA TRP A 190 -21.66 5.40 -0.06
C TRP A 190 -20.72 4.39 0.62
N SER A 191 -20.20 4.74 1.78
CA SER A 191 -19.26 3.93 2.54
C SER A 191 -19.58 4.06 4.04
N PRO A 192 -20.49 3.23 4.60
CA PRO A 192 -20.94 3.37 5.97
C PRO A 192 -19.84 3.03 6.98
N SER A 193 -19.78 3.79 8.05
CA SER A 193 -18.83 3.57 9.14
C SER A 193 -19.43 3.86 10.49
N ARG A 194 -18.90 3.21 11.54
CA ARG A 194 -19.31 3.44 12.93
C ARG A 194 -18.12 3.81 13.81
N LYS A 195 -18.35 4.69 14.77
CA LYS A 195 -17.33 5.00 15.78
C LYS A 195 -17.23 3.86 16.81
N VAL A 196 -16.01 3.41 17.07
CA VAL A 196 -15.71 2.39 18.07
C VAL A 196 -14.64 2.87 19.03
N LYS A 197 -14.68 2.40 20.28
CA LYS A 197 -13.60 2.66 21.25
C LYS A 197 -12.40 1.80 20.92
N PHE A 198 -11.22 2.44 20.77
CA PHE A 198 -9.95 1.78 20.52
C PHE A 198 -8.80 2.57 21.18
N LYS A 199 -8.04 1.92 22.03
CA LYS A 199 -6.85 2.51 22.66
C LYS A 199 -5.58 1.92 22.04
N ALA A 200 -4.96 2.65 21.10
CA ALA A 200 -3.73 2.22 20.46
C ALA A 200 -2.55 2.14 21.44
N ARG A 201 -1.65 1.15 21.27
CA ARG A 201 -0.34 1.16 21.93
C ARG A 201 0.48 2.36 21.44
N LYS A 202 1.46 2.83 22.25
CA LYS A 202 2.30 3.99 21.91
C LYS A 202 3.15 3.77 20.66
N LYS A 203 3.70 2.55 20.49
CA LYS A 203 4.53 2.17 19.34
C LYS A 203 3.69 1.38 18.34
N PRO A 204 3.80 1.64 17.03
CA PRO A 204 3.18 0.81 16.01
C PRO A 204 3.81 -0.58 15.98
N MET A 205 3.10 -1.56 15.46
CA MET A 205 3.65 -2.87 15.09
C MET A 205 4.71 -2.65 14.00
N PHE A 206 4.30 -2.03 12.93
CA PHE A 206 5.15 -1.58 11.84
C PHE A 206 4.53 -0.38 11.12
N LYS A 207 5.30 0.20 10.20
CA LYS A 207 4.84 1.19 9.23
C LYS A 207 5.15 0.69 7.83
N LYS A 208 4.21 0.86 6.90
CA LYS A 208 4.41 0.58 5.48
C LYS A 208 4.27 1.88 4.70
N PHE A 209 5.15 2.07 3.73
CA PHE A 209 5.17 3.22 2.83
C PHE A 209 5.18 2.69 1.41
N ILE A 210 4.17 3.01 0.65
CA ILE A 210 4.04 2.63 -0.76
C ILE A 210 4.15 3.91 -1.55
N LYS A 211 5.28 4.10 -2.24
CA LYS A 211 5.44 5.21 -3.17
C LYS A 211 4.86 4.82 -4.51
N TYR A 212 3.89 5.59 -4.96
CA TYR A 212 3.32 5.43 -6.27
C TYR A 212 3.91 6.46 -7.22
N GLU A 213 4.18 6.01 -8.42
CA GLU A 213 4.83 6.80 -9.47
C GLU A 213 4.34 6.33 -10.84
N TRP A 214 4.44 7.20 -11.82
CA TRP A 214 4.20 6.84 -13.20
C TRP A 214 5.12 5.70 -13.64
N ARG A 215 4.61 4.75 -14.41
CA ARG A 215 5.40 3.60 -14.88
C ARG A 215 6.70 4.04 -15.55
N ARG A 216 6.66 5.05 -16.45
CA ARG A 216 7.83 5.61 -17.12
C ARG A 216 8.90 6.07 -16.12
N THR A 217 8.50 6.72 -15.04
CA THR A 217 9.42 7.16 -13.98
C THR A 217 10.08 6.00 -13.26
N LEU A 218 9.34 4.93 -12.94
CA LEU A 218 9.90 3.74 -12.30
C LEU A 218 10.85 2.97 -13.22
N CYS A 219 10.55 2.93 -14.53
CA CYS A 219 11.44 2.37 -15.54
C CYS A 219 12.75 3.15 -15.62
N ARG A 220 12.69 4.47 -15.74
CA ARG A 220 13.87 5.34 -15.78
C ARG A 220 14.72 5.23 -14.51
N LYS A 221 14.09 5.01 -13.34
CA LYS A 221 14.77 4.76 -12.07
C LYS A 221 15.31 3.33 -11.93
N GLY A 222 15.11 2.45 -12.92
CA GLY A 222 15.54 1.05 -12.86
C GLY A 222 14.85 0.19 -11.81
N ILE A 223 13.68 0.62 -11.30
CA ILE A 223 12.90 -0.10 -10.27
C ILE A 223 12.12 -1.23 -10.90
N ILE A 224 11.56 -1.02 -12.09
CA ILE A 224 10.90 -2.05 -12.88
C ILE A 224 11.96 -2.71 -13.78
N PRO A 225 12.25 -4.01 -13.60
CA PRO A 225 13.20 -4.70 -14.47
C PRO A 225 12.58 -4.94 -15.85
N ARG A 226 13.42 -4.93 -16.88
CA ARG A 226 13.01 -5.21 -18.28
C ARG A 226 11.87 -4.30 -18.76
N CYS A 227 11.97 -3.02 -18.47
CA CYS A 227 11.09 -2.03 -19.08
C CYS A 227 11.29 -2.03 -20.60
N ARG A 228 10.42 -2.74 -21.33
CA ARG A 228 10.22 -2.40 -22.73
C ARG A 228 9.45 -1.08 -22.73
N TYR A 229 9.91 -0.14 -23.51
CA TYR A 229 9.14 1.05 -23.89
C TYR A 229 8.00 0.56 -24.81
N TYR A 230 6.97 -0.03 -24.21
CA TYR A 230 5.66 0.03 -24.80
C TYR A 230 5.10 1.38 -24.36
N ASP A 231 4.84 2.25 -25.28
CA ASP A 231 3.93 3.36 -25.04
C ASP A 231 2.67 2.73 -24.45
N ASP A 232 2.30 3.16 -23.23
CA ASP A 232 1.12 2.64 -22.52
C ASP A 232 -0.20 3.23 -23.13
N GLU A 233 -0.13 3.82 -24.31
CA GLU A 233 -1.31 4.09 -25.11
C GLU A 233 -1.81 2.76 -25.66
N PRO A 234 -3.06 2.39 -25.42
CA PRO A 234 -3.62 1.20 -26.01
C PRO A 234 -3.55 1.38 -27.52
N ASP A 235 -2.90 0.45 -28.21
CA ASP A 235 -2.84 0.44 -29.67
C ASP A 235 -4.25 0.64 -30.19
N ASN A 236 -4.46 1.79 -30.83
CA ASN A 236 -5.74 2.03 -31.46
C ASN A 236 -5.86 1.09 -32.65
N ARG A 237 -6.63 0.01 -32.50
CA ARG A 237 -6.79 -1.02 -33.54
C ARG A 237 -7.24 -0.48 -34.90
N PHE A 238 -7.80 0.73 -34.92
CA PHE A 238 -8.18 1.44 -36.15
C PHE A 238 -7.10 2.40 -36.64
N TRP A 239 -5.97 2.49 -35.91
CA TRP A 239 -4.85 3.37 -36.18
C TRP A 239 -3.54 2.67 -35.88
N PRO A 240 -3.17 1.65 -36.71
CA PRO A 240 -1.94 0.90 -36.50
C PRO A 240 -0.71 1.79 -36.71
N ASP A 241 0.28 1.69 -35.80
CA ASP A 241 1.46 2.55 -35.82
C ASP A 241 2.46 2.22 -36.93
N ASP A 242 2.35 1.08 -37.64
CA ASP A 242 3.45 0.57 -38.44
C ASP A 242 3.19 0.27 -39.93
N ASP A 243 1.98 0.35 -40.45
CA ASP A 243 1.76 0.04 -41.88
C ASP A 243 0.78 1.04 -42.55
N TRP A 244 1.34 2.12 -43.04
CA TRP A 244 0.65 3.10 -43.91
C TRP A 244 0.83 2.80 -45.40
N ASP A 245 0.91 1.56 -45.80
CA ASP A 245 1.02 1.17 -47.18
C ASP A 245 -0.33 1.03 -47.91
N ASP A 246 -1.43 1.30 -47.22
CA ASP A 246 -2.81 1.10 -47.70
C ASP A 246 -3.42 2.32 -48.42
N GLY A 247 -2.60 3.31 -48.82
CA GLY A 247 -3.09 4.45 -49.59
C GLY A 247 -3.84 5.54 -48.84
N TYR A 248 -3.83 5.50 -47.51
CA TYR A 248 -4.42 6.56 -46.67
C TYR A 248 -3.40 7.62 -46.28
N ALA A 249 -3.87 8.87 -46.08
CA ALA A 249 -2.99 9.96 -45.67
C ALA A 249 -2.41 9.67 -44.28
N PRO A 250 -1.07 9.73 -44.07
CA PRO A 250 -0.47 9.52 -42.77
C PRO A 250 -0.85 10.64 -41.81
N PRO A 251 -0.98 10.36 -40.50
CA PRO A 251 -1.26 11.39 -39.49
C PRO A 251 -0.17 12.46 -39.46
N PRO A 252 -0.51 13.73 -39.18
CA PRO A 252 0.42 14.88 -39.27
C PRO A 252 1.69 14.73 -38.41
N TRP A 253 1.69 13.93 -37.35
CA TRP A 253 2.84 13.71 -36.45
C TRP A 253 3.91 12.80 -37.06
N ARG A 254 3.57 11.89 -38.01
CA ARG A 254 4.55 11.10 -38.73
C ARG A 254 5.44 11.95 -39.68
N LEU A 255 4.92 13.09 -40.10
CA LEU A 255 5.69 14.01 -40.97
C LEU A 255 6.76 14.81 -40.22
N ARG A 256 6.78 14.77 -38.87
CA ARG A 256 7.75 15.53 -38.04
C ARG A 256 9.07 14.80 -37.79
N HIS A 257 9.20 13.54 -38.15
CA HIS A 257 10.41 12.74 -37.87
C HIS A 257 11.31 12.50 -39.08
N HIS A 258 11.07 13.21 -40.19
CA HIS A 258 11.91 13.14 -41.42
C HIS A 258 12.64 14.44 -41.72
N HIS A 259 13.08 15.19 -40.69
CA HIS A 259 14.01 16.29 -40.85
C HIS A 259 15.18 16.21 -39.90
#